data_d1b1f4160f5f1e8f6658220764af8ad8
#
_entry.id   d1b1f4160f5f1e8f6658220764af8ad8
#
_cell.length_a   1.000
_cell.length_b   1.000
_cell.length_c   1.000
_cell.angle_alpha   90.00
_cell.angle_beta   90.00
_cell.angle_gamma   90.00
#
_symmetry.space_group_name_H-M   'P 1'
#
loop_
_entity.id
_entity.type
_entity.pdbx_description
1 polymer ?
#
loop_
_entity_poly.entity_id
_entity_poly.type
_entity_poly.pdbx_seq_one_letter_code
_entity_poly.pdbx_strand_id
1 'polypeptide(L)'
;MQGVDVEQVRERAREIRESITKVHRYVAQPDAEFFADERNLYTVMHLLLIAIEAIAAICSHVLAKTARKAPSSYADCFEGLEHLGILDRDLTGRLIRMARFRNLLIHRYCEIDPQRVLLYARENLNDLEMFLTQMGQWLGQELYPTQEHAG
;
A
#
# COMPACT_ATOMS: atom_id res chain seq x y z
N MET A 1 17.48 -4.65 -11.75
CA MET A 1 16.31 -4.59 -12.64
C MET A 1 16.18 -5.76 -13.58
N GLN A 2 17.29 -6.41 -13.89
CA GLN A 2 17.29 -7.58 -14.76
C GLN A 2 16.47 -8.70 -14.14
N GLY A 3 15.51 -9.25 -14.88
CA GLY A 3 14.60 -10.31 -14.41
C GLY A 3 13.31 -9.82 -13.78
N VAL A 4 13.15 -8.53 -13.48
CA VAL A 4 11.90 -7.99 -12.94
C VAL A 4 10.85 -7.92 -14.06
N ASP A 5 9.69 -8.52 -13.81
CA ASP A 5 8.56 -8.44 -14.74
C ASP A 5 7.80 -7.12 -14.52
N VAL A 6 8.12 -6.15 -15.37
CA VAL A 6 7.54 -4.79 -15.27
C VAL A 6 6.03 -4.81 -15.45
N GLU A 7 5.49 -5.66 -16.31
CA GLU A 7 4.04 -5.75 -16.51
C GLU A 7 3.33 -6.27 -15.26
N GLN A 8 3.90 -7.22 -14.57
CA GLN A 8 3.37 -7.72 -13.30
C GLN A 8 3.36 -6.60 -12.25
N VAL A 9 4.44 -5.83 -12.17
CA VAL A 9 4.53 -4.68 -11.24
C VAL A 9 3.47 -3.62 -11.60
N ARG A 10 3.31 -3.30 -12.89
CA ARG A 10 2.29 -2.35 -13.36
C ARG A 10 0.88 -2.79 -13.00
N GLU A 11 0.58 -4.07 -13.14
CA GLU A 11 -0.74 -4.60 -12.82
C GLU A 11 -1.04 -4.48 -11.33
N ARG A 12 -0.09 -4.81 -10.47
CA ARG A 12 -0.22 -4.61 -9.02
C ARG A 12 -0.34 -3.13 -8.66
N ALA A 13 0.44 -2.27 -9.33
CA ALA A 13 0.35 -0.82 -9.12
C ALA A 13 -1.04 -0.29 -9.47
N ARG A 14 -1.67 -0.81 -10.54
CA ARG A 14 -3.03 -0.44 -10.91
C ARG A 14 -4.03 -0.83 -9.81
N GLU A 15 -3.93 -2.02 -9.24
CA GLU A 15 -4.77 -2.45 -8.12
C GLU A 15 -4.66 -1.50 -6.94
N ILE A 16 -3.44 -1.06 -6.62
CA ILE A 16 -3.18 -0.11 -5.54
C ILE A 16 -3.87 1.23 -5.84
N ARG A 17 -3.68 1.78 -7.04
CA ARG A 17 -4.29 3.06 -7.44
C ARG A 17 -5.82 3.01 -7.41
N GLU A 18 -6.41 1.93 -7.92
CA GLU A 18 -7.86 1.75 -7.89
C GLU A 18 -8.39 1.67 -6.46
N SER A 19 -7.70 0.95 -5.59
CA SER A 19 -8.07 0.86 -4.17
C SER A 19 -8.00 2.22 -3.48
N ILE A 20 -6.93 2.98 -3.72
CA ILE A 20 -6.76 4.33 -3.16
C ILE A 20 -7.91 5.24 -3.61
N THR A 21 -8.24 5.22 -4.89
CA THR A 21 -9.33 6.04 -5.45
C THR A 21 -10.68 5.70 -4.80
N LYS A 22 -10.96 4.42 -4.63
CA LYS A 22 -12.20 3.96 -4.00
C LYS A 22 -12.25 4.33 -2.52
N VAL A 23 -11.14 4.14 -1.79
CA VAL A 23 -11.07 4.51 -0.37
C VAL A 23 -11.35 6.00 -0.20
N HIS A 24 -10.75 6.86 -1.03
CA HIS A 24 -10.99 8.32 -0.96
C HIS A 24 -12.47 8.67 -1.09
N ARG A 25 -13.22 7.97 -1.95
CA ARG A 25 -14.66 8.20 -2.09
C ARG A 25 -15.43 7.85 -0.82
N TYR A 26 -15.11 6.71 -0.21
CA TYR A 26 -15.78 6.27 1.02
C TYR A 26 -15.49 7.20 2.19
N VAL A 27 -14.22 7.59 2.37
CA VAL A 27 -13.81 8.39 3.54
C VAL A 27 -14.04 9.89 3.36
N ALA A 28 -14.50 10.33 2.19
CA ALA A 28 -14.92 11.70 1.95
C ALA A 28 -16.26 12.03 2.62
N GLN A 29 -17.04 11.01 3.00
CA GLN A 29 -18.28 11.18 3.73
C GLN A 29 -18.02 11.78 5.12
N PRO A 30 -18.93 12.62 5.66
CA PRO A 30 -18.86 13.01 7.06
C PRO A 30 -18.87 11.78 7.97
N ASP A 31 -18.21 11.86 9.13
CA ASP A 31 -18.07 10.74 10.06
C ASP A 31 -19.42 10.09 10.40
N ALA A 32 -20.43 10.89 10.69
CA ALA A 32 -21.75 10.38 11.05
C ALA A 32 -22.36 9.54 9.91
N GLU A 33 -22.19 9.96 8.67
CA GLU A 33 -22.70 9.23 7.51
C GLU A 33 -21.87 7.96 7.27
N PHE A 34 -20.55 8.05 7.42
CA PHE A 34 -19.68 6.90 7.24
C PHE A 34 -20.04 5.79 8.23
N PHE A 35 -20.19 6.11 9.50
CA PHE A 35 -20.48 5.13 10.54
C PHE A 35 -21.97 4.71 10.62
N ALA A 36 -22.87 5.44 9.98
CA ALA A 36 -24.29 5.06 9.93
C ALA A 36 -24.54 3.76 9.18
N ASP A 37 -23.65 3.42 8.25
CA ASP A 37 -23.72 2.18 7.48
C ASP A 37 -22.41 1.42 7.66
N GLU A 38 -22.45 0.32 8.41
CA GLU A 38 -21.26 -0.50 8.70
C GLU A 38 -20.59 -1.07 7.44
N ARG A 39 -21.30 -1.17 6.32
CA ARG A 39 -20.73 -1.61 5.05
C ARG A 39 -19.62 -0.69 4.58
N ASN A 40 -19.69 0.60 4.92
CA ASN A 40 -18.62 1.56 4.60
C ASN A 40 -17.30 1.15 5.27
N LEU A 41 -17.34 0.82 6.54
CA LEU A 41 -16.17 0.38 7.29
C LEU A 41 -15.57 -0.90 6.70
N TYR A 42 -16.39 -1.92 6.51
CA TYR A 42 -15.91 -3.21 6.00
C TYR A 42 -15.38 -3.10 4.57
N THR A 43 -15.99 -2.25 3.75
CA THR A 43 -15.49 -2.00 2.39
C THR A 43 -14.13 -1.34 2.42
N VAL A 44 -13.94 -0.32 3.26
CA VAL A 44 -12.65 0.37 3.42
C VAL A 44 -11.58 -0.59 3.93
N MET A 45 -11.91 -1.41 4.93
CA MET A 45 -10.98 -2.41 5.45
C MET A 45 -10.53 -3.37 4.35
N HIS A 46 -11.45 -3.85 3.53
CA HIS A 46 -11.14 -4.75 2.41
C HIS A 46 -10.27 -4.08 1.35
N LEU A 47 -10.60 -2.84 0.98
CA LEU A 47 -9.83 -2.08 -0.01
C LEU A 47 -8.40 -1.79 0.47
N LEU A 48 -8.24 -1.45 1.75
CA LEU A 48 -6.91 -1.27 2.35
C LEU A 48 -6.12 -2.57 2.29
N LEU A 49 -6.76 -3.68 2.59
CA LEU A 49 -6.11 -4.99 2.55
C LEU A 49 -5.64 -5.35 1.14
N ILE A 50 -6.48 -5.12 0.11
CA ILE A 50 -6.12 -5.33 -1.29
C ILE A 50 -4.86 -4.54 -1.65
N ALA A 51 -4.83 -3.25 -1.28
CA ALA A 51 -3.70 -2.37 -1.59
C ALA A 51 -2.41 -2.82 -0.88
N ILE A 52 -2.50 -3.17 0.39
CA ILE A 52 -1.33 -3.61 1.18
C ILE A 52 -0.80 -4.94 0.63
N GLU A 53 -1.67 -5.88 0.30
CA GLU A 53 -1.26 -7.16 -0.29
C GLU A 53 -0.60 -6.96 -1.66
N ALA A 54 -1.09 -6.02 -2.46
CA ALA A 54 -0.49 -5.71 -3.77
C ALA A 54 0.92 -5.11 -3.60
N ILE A 55 1.14 -4.24 -2.60
CA ILE A 55 2.47 -3.73 -2.26
C ILE A 55 3.40 -4.87 -1.87
N ALA A 56 2.94 -5.78 -1.03
CA ALA A 56 3.74 -6.93 -0.62
C ALA A 56 4.09 -7.84 -1.81
N ALA A 57 3.17 -8.01 -2.74
CA ALA A 57 3.41 -8.81 -3.95
C ALA A 57 4.49 -8.18 -4.83
N ILE A 58 4.46 -6.85 -5.02
CA ILE A 58 5.52 -6.13 -5.75
C ILE A 58 6.86 -6.32 -5.04
N CYS A 59 6.89 -6.10 -3.74
CA CYS A 59 8.10 -6.22 -2.94
C CYS A 59 8.73 -7.61 -3.05
N SER A 60 7.93 -8.65 -2.86
CA SER A 60 8.39 -10.05 -2.94
C SER A 60 8.91 -10.39 -4.33
N HIS A 61 8.21 -9.94 -5.37
CA HIS A 61 8.65 -10.17 -6.75
C HIS A 61 10.00 -9.52 -7.03
N VAL A 62 10.16 -8.26 -6.66
CA VAL A 62 11.40 -7.52 -6.89
C VAL A 62 12.57 -8.15 -6.13
N LEU A 63 12.37 -8.50 -4.85
CA LEU A 63 13.43 -9.14 -4.05
C LEU A 63 13.83 -10.51 -4.61
N ALA A 64 12.86 -11.32 -5.04
CA ALA A 64 13.14 -12.62 -5.62
C ALA A 64 13.98 -12.51 -6.89
N LYS A 65 13.76 -11.48 -7.70
CA LYS A 65 14.46 -11.28 -8.97
C LYS A 65 15.80 -10.55 -8.84
N THR A 66 15.96 -9.72 -7.82
CA THR A 66 17.19 -8.91 -7.64
C THR A 66 18.11 -9.48 -6.60
N ALA A 67 17.63 -9.76 -5.40
CA ALA A 67 18.42 -10.28 -4.29
C ALA A 67 18.41 -11.80 -4.20
N ARG A 68 17.58 -12.46 -4.99
CA ARG A 68 17.38 -13.92 -4.99
C ARG A 68 17.08 -14.47 -3.60
N LYS A 69 16.32 -13.70 -2.84
CA LYS A 69 16.01 -14.00 -1.45
C LYS A 69 14.49 -13.91 -1.24
N ALA A 70 13.94 -14.91 -0.58
CA ALA A 70 12.55 -14.87 -0.15
C ALA A 70 12.46 -14.12 1.20
N PRO A 71 11.66 -13.06 1.31
CA PRO A 71 11.49 -12.36 2.58
C PRO A 71 10.74 -13.24 3.58
N SER A 72 11.13 -13.16 4.86
CA SER A 72 10.50 -13.92 5.94
C SER A 72 9.30 -13.19 6.56
N SER A 73 9.14 -11.90 6.28
CA SER A 73 8.08 -11.05 6.83
C SER A 73 7.90 -9.82 5.96
N TYR A 74 6.82 -9.05 6.19
CA TYR A 74 6.66 -7.74 5.54
C TYR A 74 7.78 -6.78 5.89
N ALA A 75 8.18 -6.73 7.17
CA ALA A 75 9.29 -5.89 7.62
C ALA A 75 10.58 -6.24 6.87
N ASP A 76 10.91 -7.53 6.79
CA ASP A 76 12.08 -8.03 6.07
C ASP A 76 12.03 -7.64 4.59
N CYS A 77 10.83 -7.70 4.00
CA CYS A 77 10.59 -7.31 2.62
C CYS A 77 10.94 -5.83 2.37
N PHE A 78 10.40 -4.93 3.19
CA PHE A 78 10.62 -3.51 3.04
C PHE A 78 12.06 -3.09 3.36
N GLU A 79 12.65 -3.69 4.38
CA GLU A 79 14.07 -3.49 4.71
C GLU A 79 14.98 -3.94 3.56
N GLY A 80 14.62 -5.04 2.89
CA GLY A 80 15.34 -5.51 1.71
C GLY A 80 15.32 -4.49 0.57
N LEU A 81 14.18 -3.87 0.31
CA LEU A 81 14.06 -2.82 -0.71
C LEU A 81 14.84 -1.55 -0.32
N GLU A 82 14.86 -1.19 0.96
CA GLU A 82 15.69 -0.09 1.47
C GLU A 82 17.18 -0.38 1.22
N HIS A 83 17.61 -1.59 1.54
CA HIS A 83 19.00 -2.02 1.37
C HIS A 83 19.44 -1.96 -0.10
N LEU A 84 18.54 -2.23 -1.02
CA LEU A 84 18.80 -2.11 -2.47
C LEU A 84 18.75 -0.66 -2.99
N GLY A 85 18.45 0.30 -2.13
CA GLY A 85 18.33 1.70 -2.51
C GLY A 85 17.03 2.06 -3.23
N ILE A 86 16.03 1.18 -3.17
CA ILE A 86 14.73 1.41 -3.83
C ILE A 86 13.83 2.31 -2.98
N LEU A 87 13.76 2.04 -1.68
CA LEU A 87 12.98 2.82 -0.72
C LEU A 87 13.90 3.62 0.19
N ASP A 88 13.48 4.82 0.57
CA ASP A 88 14.19 5.57 1.59
C ASP A 88 13.85 5.04 2.99
N ARG A 89 14.65 5.42 3.97
CA ARG A 89 14.53 4.92 5.35
C ARG A 89 13.23 5.34 6.01
N ASP A 90 12.78 6.57 5.78
CA ASP A 90 11.57 7.10 6.38
C ASP A 90 10.33 6.34 5.89
N LEU A 91 10.22 6.14 4.57
CA LEU A 91 9.13 5.38 3.99
C LEU A 91 9.15 3.92 4.45
N THR A 92 10.32 3.31 4.51
CA THR A 92 10.47 1.92 5.00
C THR A 92 9.88 1.78 6.40
N GLY A 93 10.17 2.70 7.31
CA GLY A 93 9.60 2.68 8.66
C GLY A 93 8.09 2.80 8.66
N ARG A 94 7.53 3.65 7.81
CA ARG A 94 6.07 3.81 7.69
C ARG A 94 5.40 2.58 7.10
N LEU A 95 6.02 1.94 6.12
CA LEU A 95 5.50 0.70 5.52
C LEU A 95 5.53 -0.47 6.51
N ILE A 96 6.54 -0.53 7.38
CA ILE A 96 6.60 -1.53 8.45
C ILE A 96 5.43 -1.32 9.42
N ARG A 97 5.10 -0.07 9.77
CA ARG A 97 3.93 0.24 10.59
C ARG A 97 2.63 -0.14 9.88
N MET A 98 2.56 0.08 8.57
CA MET A 98 1.44 -0.37 7.74
C MET A 98 1.25 -1.89 7.83
N ALA A 99 2.32 -2.66 7.80
CA ALA A 99 2.26 -4.10 7.94
C ALA A 99 1.68 -4.54 9.29
N ARG A 100 1.99 -3.82 10.36
CA ARG A 100 1.39 -4.07 11.68
C ARG A 100 -0.11 -3.77 11.66
N PHE A 101 -0.51 -2.69 11.02
CA PHE A 101 -1.92 -2.37 10.84
C PHE A 101 -2.66 -3.44 10.03
N ARG A 102 -2.05 -3.95 8.96
CA ARG A 102 -2.59 -5.07 8.17
C ARG A 102 -2.86 -6.29 9.05
N ASN A 103 -1.95 -6.61 9.98
CA ASN A 103 -2.14 -7.73 10.89
C ASN A 103 -3.36 -7.55 11.79
N LEU A 104 -3.62 -6.31 12.24
CA LEU A 104 -4.83 -5.99 12.99
C LEU A 104 -6.09 -6.20 12.14
N LEU A 105 -6.06 -5.79 10.87
CA LEU A 105 -7.20 -5.96 9.96
C LEU A 105 -7.55 -7.43 9.73
N ILE A 106 -6.55 -8.31 9.67
CA ILE A 106 -6.78 -9.74 9.38
C ILE A 106 -7.07 -10.54 10.62
N HIS A 107 -6.27 -10.38 11.67
CA HIS A 107 -6.28 -11.27 12.82
C HIS A 107 -7.15 -10.78 13.96
N ARG A 108 -7.47 -9.47 13.99
CA ARG A 108 -8.21 -8.83 15.07
C ARG A 108 -9.31 -7.88 14.57
N TYR A 109 -9.93 -8.22 13.44
CA TYR A 109 -10.94 -7.34 12.84
C TYR A 109 -12.12 -7.04 13.78
N CYS A 110 -12.45 -7.95 14.72
CA CYS A 110 -13.51 -7.73 15.72
C CYS A 110 -13.08 -6.78 16.85
N GLU A 111 -11.77 -6.59 17.05
CA GLU A 111 -11.21 -5.78 18.14
C GLU A 111 -10.69 -4.43 17.65
N ILE A 112 -10.59 -4.23 16.33
CA ILE A 112 -10.06 -3.00 15.78
C ILE A 112 -11.03 -1.84 15.99
N ASP A 113 -10.50 -0.70 16.42
CA ASP A 113 -11.28 0.52 16.59
C ASP A 113 -11.66 1.08 15.21
N PRO A 114 -12.98 1.18 14.90
CA PRO A 114 -13.42 1.74 13.62
C PRO A 114 -12.91 3.15 13.35
N GLN A 115 -12.77 3.98 14.38
CA GLN A 115 -12.20 5.33 14.26
C GLN A 115 -10.76 5.29 13.76
N ARG A 116 -9.99 4.30 14.21
CA ARG A 116 -8.59 4.12 13.80
C ARG A 116 -8.49 3.74 12.33
N VAL A 117 -9.41 2.90 11.84
CA VAL A 117 -9.47 2.53 10.42
C VAL A 117 -9.76 3.76 9.57
N LEU A 118 -10.75 4.56 9.95
CA LEU A 118 -11.11 5.78 9.23
C LEU A 118 -9.95 6.79 9.21
N LEU A 119 -9.30 6.98 10.35
CA LEU A 119 -8.14 7.87 10.45
C LEU A 119 -7.00 7.41 9.55
N TYR A 120 -6.67 6.12 9.59
CA TYR A 120 -5.64 5.53 8.73
C TYR A 120 -5.97 5.77 7.25
N ALA A 121 -7.20 5.47 6.85
CA ALA A 121 -7.64 5.63 5.47
C ALA A 121 -7.61 7.09 5.00
N ARG A 122 -7.80 8.05 5.88
CA ARG A 122 -7.74 9.49 5.56
C ARG A 122 -6.32 10.03 5.52
N GLU A 123 -5.43 9.55 6.36
CA GLU A 123 -4.12 10.18 6.59
C GLU A 123 -2.92 9.40 6.05
N ASN A 124 -3.04 8.09 5.87
CA ASN A 124 -1.88 7.25 5.59
C ASN A 124 -1.81 6.68 4.16
N LEU A 125 -2.77 6.98 3.29
CA LEU A 125 -2.72 6.49 1.90
C LEU A 125 -1.54 7.04 1.12
N ASN A 126 -1.01 8.18 1.53
CA ASN A 126 0.18 8.76 0.92
C ASN A 126 1.40 7.82 0.98
N ASP A 127 1.48 6.97 1.99
CA ASP A 127 2.57 5.99 2.08
C ASP A 127 2.53 4.99 0.91
N LEU A 128 1.32 4.59 0.50
CA LEU A 128 1.12 3.71 -0.66
C LEU A 128 1.52 4.41 -1.96
N GLU A 129 1.15 5.67 -2.10
CA GLU A 129 1.50 6.50 -3.26
C GLU A 129 3.02 6.69 -3.35
N MET A 130 3.67 6.97 -2.23
CA MET A 130 5.13 7.13 -2.17
C MET A 130 5.86 5.83 -2.51
N PHE A 131 5.32 4.68 -2.08
CA PHE A 131 5.88 3.39 -2.47
C PHE A 131 5.88 3.24 -4.00
N LEU A 132 4.77 3.53 -4.65
CA LEU A 132 4.68 3.45 -6.11
C LEU A 132 5.62 4.44 -6.79
N THR A 133 5.76 5.65 -6.25
CA THR A 133 6.64 6.67 -6.78
C THR A 133 8.11 6.22 -6.72
N GLN A 134 8.56 5.75 -5.56
CA GLN A 134 9.95 5.33 -5.37
C GLN A 134 10.27 4.05 -6.15
N MET A 135 9.35 3.09 -6.17
CA MET A 135 9.50 1.89 -7.00
C MET A 135 9.56 2.25 -8.48
N GLY A 136 8.70 3.16 -8.92
CA GLY A 136 8.67 3.62 -10.31
C GLY A 136 9.98 4.33 -10.71
N GLN A 137 10.53 5.15 -9.82
CA GLN A 137 11.82 5.81 -10.08
C GLN A 137 12.93 4.79 -10.28
N TRP A 138 12.98 3.75 -9.46
CA TRP A 138 13.97 2.69 -9.58
C TRP A 138 13.82 1.89 -10.88
N LEU A 139 12.57 1.59 -11.27
CA LEU A 139 12.28 0.84 -12.50
C LEU A 139 12.38 1.69 -13.77
N GLY A 140 12.42 3.03 -13.65
CA GLY A 140 12.30 3.93 -14.80
C GLY A 140 10.90 3.90 -15.41
N GLN A 141 9.87 3.65 -14.61
CA GLN A 141 8.48 3.55 -15.03
C GLN A 141 7.60 4.46 -14.17
N GLU A 142 6.58 5.06 -14.75
CA GLU A 142 5.59 5.81 -13.98
C GLU A 142 4.53 4.85 -13.45
N LEU A 143 4.59 4.53 -12.16
CA LEU A 143 3.63 3.65 -11.50
C LEU A 143 2.50 4.42 -10.81
N TYR A 144 2.75 5.67 -10.46
CA TYR A 144 1.75 6.57 -9.89
C TYR A 144 1.83 7.92 -10.61
N PRO A 145 0.84 8.25 -11.46
CA PRO A 145 0.87 9.49 -12.24
C PRO A 145 0.83 10.71 -11.30
N THR A 146 1.80 11.59 -11.45
CA THR A 146 1.74 12.89 -10.78
C THR A 146 0.58 13.70 -11.38
N GLN A 147 -0.22 14.31 -10.52
CA GLN A 147 -1.41 15.07 -10.92
C GLN A 147 -1.08 16.40 -11.62
N GLU A 148 0.07 16.50 -12.28
CA GLU A 148 0.49 17.76 -12.92
C GLU A 148 -0.34 18.12 -14.15
N HIS A 149 -1.31 17.30 -14.55
CA HIS A 149 -2.09 17.54 -15.76
C HIS A 149 -3.61 17.51 -15.56
N ALA A 150 -4.10 17.64 -14.34
CA ALA A 150 -5.52 17.90 -14.07
C ALA A 150 -5.76 19.41 -14.09
N GLY A 151 -5.54 19.98 -15.26
CA GLY A 151 -5.87 21.39 -15.50
C GLY A 151 -6.99 21.47 -16.49
#